data_f70506f9265006e9e21a488b3afcfc00
#
_entry.id   f70506f9265006e9e21a488b3afcfc00
#
_cell.length_a   1.000
_cell.length_b   1.000
_cell.length_c   1.000
_cell.angle_alpha   90.00
_cell.angle_beta   90.00
_cell.angle_gamma   90.00
#
_symmetry.space_group_name_H-M   'P 1'
#
loop_
_entity.id
_entity.type
_entity.pdbx_description
1 polymer ?
#
loop_
_entity_poly.entity_id
_entity_poly.type
_entity_poly.pdbx_seq_one_letter_code
_entity_poly.pdbx_strand_id
1 'polypeptide(L)'
;MDIQNLFIHHFKTSVLNDAMLWHANHLNNYNLSQEEFLEAFSLESFNFFGGNKSKVVHKTENFGDIVCDVEDGYIVIGHLEHNHNLSKELLCDIYKNDDSQLVRNAIAKNFYKRQ
;
A
#
# COMPACT_ATOMS: atom_id res chain seq x y z
N MET A 1 -19.42 13.83 5.64
CA MET A 1 -18.83 12.89 4.71
C MET A 1 -17.36 12.75 4.99
N ASP A 2 -16.90 11.58 5.14
CA ASP A 2 -15.48 11.40 5.42
C ASP A 2 -14.64 11.48 4.13
N ILE A 3 -13.35 11.54 4.30
CA ILE A 3 -12.43 11.67 3.19
C ILE A 3 -12.50 10.51 2.23
N GLN A 4 -12.74 9.32 2.76
CA GLN A 4 -12.85 8.17 1.92
C GLN A 4 -14.02 8.26 0.99
N ASN A 5 -15.15 8.70 1.49
CA ASN A 5 -16.33 8.92 0.66
C ASN A 5 -16.09 10.05 -0.32
N LEU A 6 -15.30 11.04 0.08
CA LEU A 6 -14.91 12.07 -0.84
C LEU A 6 -14.17 11.47 -2.01
N PHE A 7 -13.22 10.60 -1.75
CA PHE A 7 -12.50 9.97 -2.83
C PHE A 7 -13.37 9.13 -3.71
N ILE A 8 -14.30 8.44 -3.12
CA ILE A 8 -15.05 7.45 -3.86
C ILE A 8 -16.28 8.02 -4.52
N HIS A 9 -16.98 8.87 -3.81
CA HIS A 9 -18.27 9.26 -4.27
C HIS A 9 -18.40 10.71 -4.60
N HIS A 10 -17.63 11.53 -3.97
CA HIS A 10 -17.83 12.89 -4.04
C HIS A 10 -17.12 13.49 -5.11
N PHE A 11 -16.61 12.80 -5.75
CA PHE A 11 -15.84 13.09 -6.64
C PHE A 11 -16.36 13.26 -7.73
N LYS A 12 -16.40 14.17 -7.92
CA LYS A 12 -16.69 14.70 -9.02
C LYS A 12 -15.41 15.03 -9.61
N THR A 13 -15.36 15.54 -10.79
CA THR A 13 -14.12 15.58 -11.48
C THR A 13 -13.05 16.38 -10.80
N SER A 14 -13.37 17.53 -10.24
CA SER A 14 -12.35 18.32 -9.56
C SER A 14 -11.81 17.62 -8.32
N VAL A 15 -12.71 16.99 -7.61
CA VAL A 15 -12.34 16.27 -6.40
C VAL A 15 -11.56 15.02 -6.75
N LEU A 16 -11.90 14.37 -7.85
CA LEU A 16 -11.16 13.22 -8.32
C LEU A 16 -9.72 13.61 -8.68
N ASN A 17 -9.53 14.75 -9.29
CA ASN A 17 -8.19 15.23 -9.59
C ASN A 17 -7.39 15.50 -8.31
N ASP A 18 -8.04 16.05 -7.29
CA ASP A 18 -7.40 16.26 -6.00
C ASP A 18 -7.04 14.93 -5.35
N ALA A 19 -7.91 13.94 -5.48
CA ALA A 19 -7.64 12.61 -4.96
C ALA A 19 -6.45 11.97 -5.67
N MET A 20 -6.35 12.12 -6.98
CA MET A 20 -5.22 11.61 -7.74
C MET A 20 -3.92 12.31 -7.33
N LEU A 21 -3.97 13.61 -7.11
CA LEU A 21 -2.81 14.35 -6.66
C LEU A 21 -2.40 13.93 -5.26
N TRP A 22 -3.38 13.73 -4.38
CA TRP A 22 -3.12 13.20 -3.04
C TRP A 22 -2.41 11.85 -3.13
N HIS A 23 -2.93 10.98 -3.98
CA HIS A 23 -2.35 9.66 -4.20
C HIS A 23 -0.87 9.78 -4.60
N ALA A 24 -0.58 10.59 -5.62
CA ALA A 24 0.78 10.74 -6.10
C ALA A 24 1.71 11.34 -5.05
N ASN A 25 1.21 12.30 -4.27
CA ASN A 25 2.06 13.01 -3.32
C ASN A 25 2.21 12.29 -1.99
N HIS A 26 1.20 11.52 -1.59
CA HIS A 26 1.19 10.87 -0.28
C HIS A 26 1.72 9.44 -0.32
N LEU A 27 1.44 8.71 -1.37
CA LEU A 27 1.84 7.32 -1.41
C LEU A 27 3.35 7.15 -1.56
N ASN A 28 4.03 8.17 -2.11
CA ASN A 28 5.48 8.16 -2.18
C ASN A 28 6.13 8.65 -0.89
N ASN A 29 5.34 9.04 0.09
CA ASN A 29 5.87 9.50 1.35
C ASN A 29 6.04 8.29 2.27
N TYR A 30 7.25 7.86 2.47
CA TYR A 30 7.54 6.66 3.27
C TYR A 30 7.45 6.91 4.78
N ASN A 31 6.70 7.94 5.16
CA ASN A 31 6.36 8.23 6.56
C ASN A 31 4.87 8.03 6.84
N LEU A 32 4.12 7.45 5.92
CA LEU A 32 2.72 7.13 6.20
C LEU A 32 2.64 6.25 7.42
N SER A 33 1.61 6.46 8.23
CA SER A 33 1.32 5.54 9.31
C SER A 33 0.94 4.18 8.72
N GLN A 34 1.04 3.13 9.50
CA GLN A 34 0.63 1.81 9.03
C GLN A 34 -0.84 1.81 8.65
N GLU A 35 -1.69 2.51 9.41
CA GLU A 35 -3.11 2.60 9.10
C GLU A 35 -3.34 3.25 7.74
N GLU A 36 -2.66 4.35 7.48
CA GLU A 36 -2.77 5.04 6.19
C GLU A 36 -2.27 4.16 5.04
N PHE A 37 -1.17 3.47 5.26
CA PHE A 37 -0.61 2.56 4.27
C PHE A 37 -1.59 1.43 3.94
N LEU A 38 -2.13 0.78 4.96
CA LEU A 38 -3.07 -0.32 4.76
C LEU A 38 -4.37 0.16 4.13
N GLU A 39 -4.81 1.35 4.48
CA GLU A 39 -6.00 1.92 3.87
C GLU A 39 -5.78 2.23 2.39
N ALA A 40 -4.61 2.76 2.06
CA ALA A 40 -4.28 3.12 0.69
C ALA A 40 -4.10 1.90 -0.21
N PHE A 41 -3.58 0.81 0.34
CA PHE A 41 -3.23 -0.37 -0.44
C PHE A 41 -3.98 -1.63 -0.02
N SER A 42 -5.16 -1.51 0.54
CA SER A 42 -5.95 -2.68 0.90
C SER A 42 -6.98 -2.98 -0.19
N LEU A 43 -7.42 -4.23 -0.21
CA LEU A 43 -8.46 -4.65 -1.13
C LEU A 43 -9.73 -3.81 -0.95
N GLU A 44 -10.03 -3.45 0.29
CA GLU A 44 -11.21 -2.65 0.61
C GLU A 44 -11.12 -1.26 0.02
N SER A 45 -9.93 -0.67 0.00
CA SER A 45 -9.73 0.68 -0.49
C SER A 45 -9.73 0.77 -2.00
N PHE A 46 -9.28 -0.27 -2.67
CA PHE A 46 -9.13 -0.20 -4.12
C PHE A 46 -10.37 -0.58 -4.90
N ASN A 47 -11.33 -1.22 -4.28
CA ASN A 47 -12.62 -1.51 -4.90
C ASN A 47 -12.48 -2.13 -6.30
N PHE A 48 -11.98 -3.35 -6.36
CA PHE A 48 -11.63 -3.96 -7.60
C PHE A 48 -12.79 -4.40 -8.44
N PHE A 49 -12.72 -4.14 -9.70
CA PHE A 49 -13.68 -4.60 -10.66
C PHE A 49 -13.12 -5.83 -11.35
N GLY A 50 -13.62 -6.97 -10.90
CA GLY A 50 -13.50 -8.23 -11.61
C GLY A 50 -12.19 -8.58 -12.27
N GLY A 51 -11.35 -9.34 -11.61
CA GLY A 51 -10.28 -10.02 -12.27
C GLY A 51 -9.21 -9.19 -12.98
N ASN A 52 -8.99 -8.00 -12.50
CA ASN A 52 -7.98 -7.15 -13.12
C ASN A 52 -6.59 -7.74 -12.90
N LYS A 53 -6.00 -8.22 -13.98
CA LYS A 53 -4.70 -8.89 -13.92
C LYS A 53 -3.52 -7.94 -13.78
N SER A 54 -3.76 -6.64 -13.81
CA SER A 54 -2.69 -5.67 -13.62
C SER A 54 -2.48 -5.29 -12.16
N LYS A 55 -3.10 -6.01 -11.26
CA LYS A 55 -2.94 -5.77 -9.83
C LYS A 55 -1.88 -6.69 -9.24
N VAL A 56 -1.19 -6.17 -8.25
CA VAL A 56 -0.23 -6.93 -7.45
C VAL A 56 -0.84 -7.13 -6.08
N VAL A 57 -0.77 -8.34 -5.57
CA VAL A 57 -1.34 -8.68 -4.26
C VAL A 57 -0.22 -9.18 -3.36
N HIS A 58 -0.02 -8.50 -2.23
CA HIS A 58 0.89 -8.96 -1.20
C HIS A 58 0.06 -9.48 -0.05
N LYS A 59 0.09 -10.77 0.15
CA LYS A 59 -0.75 -11.42 1.16
C LYS A 59 -0.17 -11.28 2.55
N THR A 60 -1.03 -11.04 3.51
CA THR A 60 -0.66 -11.11 4.92
C THR A 60 -1.64 -12.05 5.64
N GLU A 61 -1.24 -12.57 6.79
CA GLU A 61 -2.10 -13.45 7.56
C GLU A 61 -3.01 -12.66 8.49
N ASN A 62 -2.52 -11.55 9.02
CA ASN A 62 -3.22 -10.84 10.09
C ASN A 62 -3.76 -9.46 9.70
N PHE A 63 -3.37 -8.96 8.54
CA PHE A 63 -3.71 -7.58 8.16
C PHE A 63 -4.49 -7.49 6.85
N GLY A 64 -4.88 -8.62 6.29
CA GLY A 64 -5.57 -8.65 5.00
C GLY A 64 -4.59 -8.50 3.85
N ASP A 65 -5.10 -8.46 2.64
CA ASP A 65 -4.26 -8.39 1.45
C ASP A 65 -3.94 -6.93 1.12
N ILE A 66 -2.70 -6.68 0.78
CA ILE A 66 -2.25 -5.38 0.28
C ILE A 66 -2.30 -5.49 -1.24
N VAL A 67 -3.11 -4.65 -1.85
CA VAL A 67 -3.36 -4.74 -3.28
C VAL A 67 -3.08 -3.39 -3.92
N CYS A 68 -2.35 -3.39 -5.02
CA CYS A 68 -2.04 -2.16 -5.73
C CYS A 68 -1.92 -2.43 -7.22
N ASP A 69 -1.94 -1.39 -8.02
CA ASP A 69 -1.63 -1.50 -9.43
C ASP A 69 -0.19 -1.91 -9.62
N VAL A 70 0.11 -2.51 -10.76
CA VAL A 70 1.48 -2.92 -11.06
C VAL A 70 2.44 -1.72 -10.97
N GLU A 71 2.01 -0.56 -11.43
CA GLU A 71 2.84 0.63 -11.37
C GLU A 71 3.10 1.07 -9.93
N ASP A 72 2.09 0.95 -9.06
CA ASP A 72 2.22 1.31 -7.66
C ASP A 72 2.93 0.23 -6.85
N GLY A 73 3.20 -0.91 -7.45
CA GLY A 73 3.95 -1.98 -6.80
C GLY A 73 5.31 -1.53 -6.32
N TYR A 74 5.98 -0.67 -7.08
CA TYR A 74 7.28 -0.12 -6.68
C TYR A 74 7.15 0.84 -5.50
N ILE A 75 6.03 1.54 -5.40
CA ILE A 75 5.76 2.40 -4.25
C ILE A 75 5.59 1.55 -2.99
N VAL A 76 4.85 0.45 -3.09
CA VAL A 76 4.69 -0.49 -1.97
C VAL A 76 6.05 -1.04 -1.55
N ILE A 77 6.87 -1.44 -2.51
CA ILE A 77 8.21 -1.94 -2.20
C ILE A 77 9.04 -0.87 -1.50
N GLY A 78 8.94 0.38 -1.93
CA GLY A 78 9.61 1.49 -1.26
C GLY A 78 9.17 1.65 0.20
N HIS A 79 7.88 1.49 0.47
CA HIS A 79 7.38 1.50 1.84
C HIS A 79 7.95 0.33 2.65
N LEU A 80 7.98 -0.87 2.04
CA LEU A 80 8.52 -2.04 2.73
C LEU A 80 9.99 -1.86 3.07
N GLU A 81 10.72 -1.12 2.27
CA GLU A 81 12.14 -0.89 2.52
C GLU A 81 12.40 0.29 3.46
N HIS A 82 11.63 1.37 3.34
CA HIS A 82 11.97 2.63 3.99
C HIS A 82 11.00 3.08 5.06
N ASN A 83 9.77 2.59 5.07
CA ASN A 83 8.77 3.09 6.01
C ASN A 83 8.88 2.38 7.36
N HIS A 84 9.43 3.10 8.34
CA HIS A 84 9.65 2.56 9.67
C HIS A 84 8.40 2.60 10.55
N ASN A 85 7.30 3.15 10.04
CA ASN A 85 6.03 3.11 10.74
C ASN A 85 5.29 1.79 10.54
N LEU A 86 5.74 0.98 9.59
CA LEU A 86 5.16 -0.34 9.40
C LEU A 86 5.68 -1.28 10.49
N SER A 87 4.78 -2.02 11.12
CA SER A 87 5.17 -2.90 12.22
C SER A 87 5.99 -4.06 11.72
N LYS A 88 6.83 -4.60 12.59
CA LYS A 88 7.58 -5.82 12.26
C LYS A 88 6.65 -6.97 11.99
N GLU A 89 5.51 -7.01 12.67
CA GLU A 89 4.50 -8.05 12.48
C GLU A 89 3.96 -8.03 11.05
N LEU A 90 3.60 -6.84 10.55
CA LEU A 90 3.12 -6.70 9.18
C LEU A 90 4.20 -7.11 8.18
N LEU A 91 5.42 -6.63 8.39
CA LEU A 91 6.52 -6.95 7.48
C LEU A 91 6.83 -8.45 7.48
N CYS A 92 6.78 -9.09 8.64
CA CYS A 92 6.99 -10.54 8.73
C CYS A 92 5.88 -11.32 8.02
N ASP A 93 4.64 -10.86 8.15
CA ASP A 93 3.53 -11.50 7.46
C ASP A 93 3.71 -11.44 5.94
N ILE A 94 4.11 -10.30 5.44
CA ILE A 94 4.36 -10.14 4.00
C ILE A 94 5.55 -10.99 3.59
N TYR A 95 6.63 -10.97 4.35
CA TYR A 95 7.82 -11.74 4.04
C TYR A 95 7.51 -13.23 3.96
N LYS A 96 6.68 -13.71 4.87
CA LYS A 96 6.32 -15.11 4.94
C LYS A 96 5.44 -15.54 3.77
N ASN A 97 4.58 -14.66 3.31
CA ASN A 97 3.56 -15.01 2.34
C ASN A 97 3.84 -14.55 0.91
N ASP A 98 4.89 -13.78 0.69
CA ASP A 98 5.24 -13.28 -0.63
C ASP A 98 6.52 -13.94 -1.12
N ASP A 99 6.46 -14.52 -2.30
CA ASP A 99 7.61 -15.22 -2.88
C ASP A 99 8.57 -14.30 -3.63
N SER A 100 8.22 -13.04 -3.80
CA SER A 100 9.05 -12.11 -4.54
C SER A 100 10.34 -11.82 -3.79
N GLN A 101 11.46 -12.06 -4.44
CA GLN A 101 12.76 -11.75 -3.85
C GLN A 101 12.94 -10.25 -3.65
N LEU A 102 12.35 -9.44 -4.54
CA LEU A 102 12.41 -7.99 -4.42
C LEU A 102 11.71 -7.52 -3.14
N VAL A 103 10.54 -8.08 -2.86
CA VAL A 103 9.78 -7.77 -1.64
C VAL A 103 10.57 -8.21 -0.40
N ARG A 104 11.11 -9.41 -0.43
CA ARG A 104 11.86 -9.96 0.70
C ARG A 104 13.12 -9.17 0.98
N ASN A 105 13.81 -8.74 -0.07
CA ASN A 105 15.01 -7.90 0.09
C ASN A 105 14.65 -6.54 0.70
N ALA A 106 13.54 -5.94 0.27
CA ALA A 106 13.10 -4.67 0.81
C ALA A 106 12.81 -4.77 2.31
N ILE A 107 12.11 -5.81 2.71
CA ILE A 107 11.77 -6.03 4.12
C ILE A 107 13.04 -6.27 4.95
N ALA A 108 13.96 -7.07 4.43
CA ALA A 108 15.23 -7.32 5.11
C ALA A 108 16.01 -6.02 5.32
N LYS A 109 16.03 -5.14 4.32
CA LYS A 109 16.68 -3.84 4.44
C LYS A 109 16.01 -2.97 5.49
N ASN A 110 14.68 -3.02 5.57
CA ASN A 110 13.95 -2.27 6.58
C ASN A 110 14.36 -2.71 8.00
N PHE A 111 14.38 -4.01 8.23
CA PHE A 111 14.82 -4.54 9.53
C PHE A 111 16.24 -4.15 9.85
N TYR A 112 17.12 -4.23 8.88
CA TYR A 112 18.52 -3.86 9.06
C TYR A 112 18.67 -2.40 9.48
N LYS A 113 17.91 -1.52 8.85
CA LYS A 113 17.96 -0.09 9.14
C LYS A 113 17.39 0.27 10.51
N ARG A 114 16.55 -0.59 11.08
CA ARG A 114 15.96 -0.35 12.40
C ARG A 114 16.87 -0.73 13.56
N GLN A 115 17.97 -1.38 13.29
CA GLN A 115 18.87 -1.82 14.35
C GLN A 115 19.74 -0.68 14.89
#